data_fb9b8ee18afdab784b5ef3d240121c22
#
_entry.id   fb9b8ee18afdab784b5ef3d240121c22
#
_cell.length_a   1.000
_cell.length_b   1.000
_cell.length_c   1.000
_cell.angle_alpha   90.00
_cell.angle_beta   90.00
_cell.angle_gamma   90.00
#
_symmetry.space_group_name_H-M   'P 1'
#
loop_
_entity.id
_entity.type
_entity.pdbx_description
1 polymer ?
#
loop_
_entity_poly.entity_id
_entity_poly.type
_entity_poly.pdbx_seq_one_letter_code
_entity_poly.pdbx_strand_id
1 'polypeptide(L)'
;IINGMGKGTFMPNKTMTRAEFAAIVTRALGLAAKDTKAFTDVPSSKWYAGYIGTANSSGIVNGVGSSKFNPDGTITRQEAAAMVARAAKLCGLDTAMDAAATKDMLAQFGDYRSVASWAKKPMAFCYSVNILDQSDLNIEPTKAILRCEIAQMLYNMLSAAELI
;
A
#
# COMPACT_ATOMS: atom_id res chain seq x y z
N ILE A 1 -6.97 -5.94 -12.19
CA ILE A 1 -6.34 -5.54 -10.92
C ILE A 1 -7.26 -4.55 -10.19
N ILE A 2 -7.47 -3.34 -10.72
CA ILE A 2 -8.38 -2.35 -10.17
C ILE A 2 -9.67 -2.36 -10.97
N ASN A 3 -10.78 -2.72 -10.32
CA ASN A 3 -12.09 -2.72 -10.96
C ASN A 3 -12.68 -1.29 -11.02
N GLY A 4 -13.55 -1.03 -12.00
CA GLY A 4 -14.36 0.17 -12.02
C GLY A 4 -15.36 0.21 -10.85
N MET A 5 -15.99 1.37 -10.64
CA MET A 5 -16.98 1.60 -9.57
C MET A 5 -18.44 1.34 -10.05
N GLY A 6 -18.58 0.62 -11.16
CA GLY A 6 -19.86 0.40 -11.84
C GLY A 6 -20.21 1.51 -12.86
N LYS A 7 -21.20 1.23 -13.72
CA LYS A 7 -21.67 2.16 -14.77
C LYS A 7 -20.56 2.74 -15.67
N GLY A 8 -19.47 1.98 -15.89
CA GLY A 8 -18.34 2.41 -16.72
C GLY A 8 -17.46 3.51 -16.09
N THR A 9 -17.58 3.79 -14.80
CA THR A 9 -16.82 4.85 -14.12
C THR A 9 -15.64 4.29 -13.35
N PHE A 10 -14.51 5.03 -13.33
CA PHE A 10 -13.32 4.70 -12.51
C PHE A 10 -13.26 5.49 -11.21
N MET A 11 -13.76 6.72 -11.19
CA MET A 11 -13.73 7.66 -10.07
C MET A 11 -12.30 7.90 -9.53
N PRO A 12 -11.39 8.49 -10.30
CA PRO A 12 -9.96 8.60 -9.96
C PRO A 12 -9.68 9.32 -8.64
N ASN A 13 -10.48 10.32 -8.31
CA ASN A 13 -10.33 11.15 -7.12
C ASN A 13 -11.06 10.60 -5.87
N LYS A 14 -11.63 9.41 -5.94
CA LYS A 14 -12.24 8.77 -4.77
C LYS A 14 -11.15 8.14 -3.90
N THR A 15 -11.30 8.27 -2.57
CA THR A 15 -10.48 7.53 -1.60
C THR A 15 -10.85 6.05 -1.58
N MET A 16 -10.04 5.24 -0.93
CA MET A 16 -10.19 3.79 -0.89
C MET A 16 -10.10 3.29 0.54
N THR A 17 -10.82 2.21 0.85
CA THR A 17 -10.69 1.53 2.14
C THR A 17 -9.43 0.66 2.19
N ARG A 18 -9.00 0.33 3.39
CA ARG A 18 -7.88 -0.60 3.63
C ARG A 18 -8.15 -1.98 3.04
N ALA A 19 -9.41 -2.46 3.12
CA ALA A 19 -9.81 -3.73 2.53
C ALA A 19 -9.76 -3.72 1.00
N GLU A 20 -10.25 -2.65 0.36
CA GLU A 20 -10.16 -2.49 -1.08
C GLU A 20 -8.71 -2.47 -1.56
N PHE A 21 -7.83 -1.77 -0.84
CA PHE A 21 -6.40 -1.70 -1.18
C PHE A 21 -5.72 -3.06 -1.03
N ALA A 22 -5.94 -3.78 0.08
CA ALA A 22 -5.39 -5.13 0.27
C ALA A 22 -5.83 -6.08 -0.85
N ALA A 23 -7.09 -6.03 -1.26
CA ALA A 23 -7.60 -6.84 -2.35
C ALA A 23 -6.96 -6.50 -3.71
N ILE A 24 -6.71 -5.22 -3.97
CA ILE A 24 -6.07 -4.78 -5.21
C ILE A 24 -4.62 -5.26 -5.27
N VAL A 25 -3.85 -5.09 -4.20
CA VAL A 25 -2.46 -5.56 -4.13
C VAL A 25 -2.38 -7.07 -4.29
N THR A 26 -3.23 -7.84 -3.59
CA THR A 26 -3.28 -9.30 -3.70
C THR A 26 -3.57 -9.75 -5.14
N ARG A 27 -4.50 -9.08 -5.83
CA ARG A 27 -4.82 -9.35 -7.24
C ARG A 27 -3.70 -8.94 -8.19
N ALA A 28 -3.02 -7.82 -7.92
CA ALA A 28 -1.91 -7.36 -8.73
C ALA A 28 -0.76 -8.37 -8.75
N LEU A 29 -0.55 -9.08 -7.64
CA LEU A 29 0.46 -10.13 -7.51
C LEU A 29 -0.02 -11.52 -7.95
N GLY A 30 -1.25 -11.65 -8.46
CA GLY A 30 -1.81 -12.96 -8.89
C GLY A 30 -2.02 -13.94 -7.74
N LEU A 31 -2.05 -13.49 -6.49
CA LEU A 31 -2.18 -14.35 -5.32
C LEU A 31 -3.63 -14.83 -5.14
N ALA A 32 -3.81 -16.12 -4.88
CA ALA A 32 -5.13 -16.72 -4.63
C ALA A 32 -5.69 -16.25 -3.27
N ALA A 33 -6.94 -15.79 -3.24
CA ALA A 33 -7.60 -15.34 -2.02
C ALA A 33 -7.89 -16.53 -1.09
N LYS A 34 -7.41 -16.47 0.17
CA LYS A 34 -7.62 -17.48 1.20
C LYS A 34 -7.86 -16.82 2.54
N ASP A 35 -9.02 -17.06 3.15
CA ASP A 35 -9.31 -16.56 4.50
C ASP A 35 -8.48 -17.32 5.54
N THR A 36 -7.70 -16.59 6.32
CA THR A 36 -6.85 -17.13 7.40
C THR A 36 -7.36 -16.79 8.79
N LYS A 37 -8.48 -16.05 8.89
CA LYS A 37 -9.05 -15.55 10.14
C LYS A 37 -8.05 -14.79 11.02
N ALA A 38 -7.13 -14.07 10.37
CA ALA A 38 -6.02 -13.37 11.04
C ALA A 38 -6.48 -12.20 11.92
N PHE A 39 -7.66 -11.63 11.62
CA PHE A 39 -8.15 -10.43 12.30
C PHE A 39 -9.58 -10.59 12.80
N THR A 40 -9.85 -10.10 14.01
CA THR A 40 -11.16 -10.25 14.68
C THR A 40 -12.27 -9.40 14.04
N ASP A 41 -11.91 -8.33 13.36
CA ASP A 41 -12.81 -7.40 12.66
C ASP A 41 -12.94 -7.68 11.15
N VAL A 42 -12.49 -8.87 10.72
CA VAL A 42 -12.61 -9.35 9.32
C VAL A 42 -13.45 -10.62 9.31
N PRO A 43 -14.80 -10.52 9.27
CA PRO A 43 -15.66 -11.70 9.23
C PRO A 43 -15.49 -12.48 7.91
N SER A 44 -15.44 -13.82 8.00
CA SER A 44 -15.28 -14.71 6.82
C SER A 44 -16.37 -14.55 5.76
N SER A 45 -17.53 -14.01 6.12
CA SER A 45 -18.63 -13.73 5.19
C SER A 45 -18.40 -12.51 4.29
N LYS A 46 -17.39 -11.71 4.57
CA LYS A 46 -17.09 -10.50 3.80
C LYS A 46 -16.26 -10.83 2.57
N TRP A 47 -16.56 -10.16 1.46
CA TRP A 47 -15.90 -10.36 0.16
C TRP A 47 -14.38 -10.19 0.20
N TYR A 48 -13.89 -9.36 1.13
CA TYR A 48 -12.47 -9.04 1.29
C TYR A 48 -11.70 -10.01 2.20
N ALA A 49 -12.41 -10.91 2.93
CA ALA A 49 -11.79 -11.76 3.94
C ALA A 49 -10.62 -12.60 3.38
N GLY A 50 -10.84 -13.24 2.24
CA GLY A 50 -9.80 -14.03 1.58
C GLY A 50 -8.60 -13.19 1.11
N TYR A 51 -8.84 -11.99 0.60
CA TYR A 51 -7.76 -11.09 0.16
C TYR A 51 -6.92 -10.58 1.32
N ILE A 52 -7.56 -10.16 2.42
CA ILE A 52 -6.86 -9.73 3.63
C ILE A 52 -6.09 -10.89 4.25
N GLY A 53 -6.70 -12.09 4.31
CA GLY A 53 -6.04 -13.30 4.80
C GLY A 53 -4.77 -13.63 4.02
N THR A 54 -4.84 -13.64 2.69
CA THR A 54 -3.68 -13.87 1.82
C THR A 54 -2.64 -12.76 1.97
N ALA A 55 -3.04 -11.49 1.94
CA ALA A 55 -2.12 -10.38 2.10
C ALA A 55 -1.38 -10.41 3.45
N ASN A 56 -2.05 -10.85 4.52
CA ASN A 56 -1.44 -11.02 5.84
C ASN A 56 -0.46 -12.21 5.85
N SER A 57 -0.86 -13.38 5.37
CA SER A 57 0.01 -14.57 5.34
C SER A 57 1.23 -14.39 4.43
N SER A 58 1.12 -13.53 3.42
CA SER A 58 2.23 -13.15 2.54
C SER A 58 3.08 -11.99 3.09
N GLY A 59 2.76 -11.47 4.28
CA GLY A 59 3.50 -10.37 4.92
C GLY A 59 3.28 -8.99 4.29
N ILE A 60 2.30 -8.83 3.39
CA ILE A 60 1.99 -7.56 2.73
C ILE A 60 1.31 -6.60 3.70
N VAL A 61 0.33 -7.09 4.47
CA VAL A 61 -0.43 -6.27 5.41
C VAL A 61 -0.19 -6.69 6.85
N ASN A 62 -0.16 -5.70 7.73
CA ASN A 62 -0.21 -5.85 9.16
C ASN A 62 -1.51 -5.26 9.70
N GLY A 63 -1.93 -5.69 10.88
CA GLY A 63 -3.06 -5.07 11.58
C GLY A 63 -2.73 -3.68 12.11
N VAL A 64 -3.76 -3.05 12.68
CA VAL A 64 -3.67 -1.74 13.35
C VAL A 64 -3.50 -1.87 14.88
N GLY A 65 -3.26 -3.07 15.35
CA GLY A 65 -3.18 -3.43 16.78
C GLY A 65 -4.38 -4.22 17.25
N SER A 66 -4.27 -4.85 18.44
CA SER A 66 -5.35 -5.62 19.08
C SER A 66 -6.02 -6.66 18.16
N SER A 67 -5.23 -7.33 17.32
CA SER A 67 -5.71 -8.30 16.32
C SER A 67 -6.78 -7.74 15.36
N LYS A 68 -6.72 -6.42 15.06
CA LYS A 68 -7.64 -5.75 14.14
C LYS A 68 -6.93 -5.28 12.89
N PHE A 69 -7.64 -5.28 11.76
CA PHE A 69 -7.20 -4.78 10.45
C PHE A 69 -7.77 -3.41 10.10
N ASN A 70 -8.96 -3.07 10.63
CA ASN A 70 -9.76 -1.89 10.27
C ASN A 70 -10.12 -1.86 8.78
N PRO A 71 -10.87 -2.86 8.27
CA PRO A 71 -11.10 -3.05 6.84
C PRO A 71 -11.82 -1.87 6.17
N ASP A 72 -12.75 -1.25 6.87
CA ASP A 72 -13.58 -0.14 6.35
C ASP A 72 -12.93 1.24 6.55
N GLY A 73 -11.82 1.31 7.27
CA GLY A 73 -11.05 2.55 7.45
C GLY A 73 -10.39 2.99 6.12
N THR A 74 -10.38 4.30 5.89
CA THR A 74 -9.70 4.87 4.72
C THR A 74 -8.19 4.68 4.85
N ILE A 75 -7.54 4.19 3.78
CA ILE A 75 -6.08 4.00 3.76
C ILE A 75 -5.36 5.33 3.52
N THR A 76 -4.29 5.57 4.27
CA THR A 76 -3.42 6.74 4.13
C THR A 76 -2.25 6.49 3.18
N ARG A 77 -1.61 7.57 2.69
CA ARG A 77 -0.44 7.47 1.80
C ARG A 77 0.70 6.67 2.43
N GLN A 78 1.03 6.89 3.71
CA GLN A 78 2.08 6.13 4.39
C GLN A 78 1.74 4.65 4.61
N GLU A 79 0.47 4.32 4.83
CA GLU A 79 0.02 2.92 4.94
C GLU A 79 0.10 2.22 3.59
N ALA A 80 -0.35 2.89 2.52
CA ALA A 80 -0.25 2.37 1.16
C ALA A 80 1.20 2.12 0.77
N ALA A 81 2.11 3.07 1.01
CA ALA A 81 3.54 2.92 0.74
C ALA A 81 4.14 1.72 1.49
N ALA A 82 3.78 1.53 2.77
CA ALA A 82 4.27 0.38 3.54
C ALA A 82 3.79 -0.96 2.99
N MET A 83 2.54 -1.05 2.52
CA MET A 83 2.02 -2.26 1.91
C MET A 83 2.65 -2.52 0.53
N VAL A 84 2.82 -1.48 -0.29
CA VAL A 84 3.45 -1.59 -1.61
C VAL A 84 4.93 -1.97 -1.49
N ALA A 85 5.68 -1.40 -0.54
CA ALA A 85 7.08 -1.78 -0.32
C ALA A 85 7.22 -3.26 0.07
N ARG A 86 6.31 -3.79 0.89
CA ARG A 86 6.31 -5.23 1.22
C ARG A 86 5.93 -6.09 0.02
N ALA A 87 4.98 -5.64 -0.79
CA ALA A 87 4.63 -6.31 -2.05
C ALA A 87 5.80 -6.31 -3.03
N ALA A 88 6.51 -5.19 -3.17
CA ALA A 88 7.70 -5.06 -4.00
C ALA A 88 8.81 -6.05 -3.59
N LYS A 89 9.00 -6.25 -2.27
CA LYS A 89 9.94 -7.26 -1.76
C LYS A 89 9.56 -8.68 -2.19
N LEU A 90 8.26 -9.02 -2.20
CA LEU A 90 7.80 -10.32 -2.72
C LEU A 90 8.05 -10.48 -4.23
N CYS A 91 8.08 -9.37 -4.97
CA CYS A 91 8.41 -9.34 -6.39
C CYS A 91 9.94 -9.36 -6.65
N GLY A 92 10.77 -9.49 -5.61
CA GLY A 92 12.22 -9.59 -5.74
C GLY A 92 12.97 -8.26 -5.70
N LEU A 93 12.29 -7.13 -5.49
CA LEU A 93 12.97 -5.85 -5.34
C LEU A 93 13.73 -5.78 -4.00
N ASP A 94 14.94 -5.23 -4.03
CA ASP A 94 15.66 -4.90 -2.80
C ASP A 94 15.05 -3.66 -2.15
N THR A 95 14.39 -3.89 -1.02
CA THR A 95 13.71 -2.83 -0.25
C THR A 95 14.52 -2.34 0.93
N ALA A 96 15.79 -2.76 1.04
CA ALA A 96 16.65 -2.36 2.13
C ALA A 96 17.01 -0.87 2.02
N MET A 97 16.79 -0.14 3.10
CA MET A 97 17.17 1.26 3.25
C MET A 97 17.86 1.44 4.60
N ASP A 98 19.08 1.92 4.60
CA ASP A 98 19.74 2.32 5.83
C ASP A 98 19.19 3.66 6.39
N ALA A 99 19.64 4.05 7.57
CA ALA A 99 19.10 5.25 8.22
C ALA A 99 19.50 6.55 7.50
N ALA A 100 20.70 6.60 6.93
CA ALA A 100 21.21 7.77 6.23
C ALA A 100 20.46 7.96 4.91
N ALA A 101 20.41 6.92 4.07
CA ALA A 101 19.66 6.95 2.81
C ALA A 101 18.15 7.26 3.01
N THR A 102 17.56 6.69 4.07
CA THR A 102 16.15 6.98 4.43
C THR A 102 15.96 8.46 4.75
N LYS A 103 16.86 9.03 5.57
CA LYS A 103 16.80 10.44 5.96
C LYS A 103 17.01 11.35 4.75
N ASP A 104 18.05 11.08 3.95
CA ASP A 104 18.42 11.91 2.81
C ASP A 104 17.28 11.93 1.76
N MET A 105 16.67 10.76 1.49
CA MET A 105 15.53 10.66 0.58
C MET A 105 14.32 11.47 1.06
N LEU A 106 13.99 11.41 2.35
CA LEU A 106 12.79 12.08 2.87
C LEU A 106 13.01 13.56 3.17
N ALA A 107 14.23 14.00 3.49
CA ALA A 107 14.55 15.37 3.89
C ALA A 107 14.30 16.41 2.80
N GLN A 108 14.14 16.01 1.55
CA GLN A 108 13.77 16.91 0.45
C GLN A 108 12.33 17.41 0.55
N PHE A 109 11.46 16.75 1.33
CA PHE A 109 10.06 17.12 1.51
C PHE A 109 9.86 17.96 2.76
N GLY A 110 9.04 19.04 2.66
CA GLY A 110 8.84 19.98 3.76
C GLY A 110 8.24 19.37 5.02
N ASP A 111 7.45 18.33 4.88
CA ASP A 111 6.73 17.68 5.97
C ASP A 111 7.28 16.30 6.37
N TYR A 112 8.51 15.94 5.96
CA TYR A 112 9.08 14.60 6.18
C TYR A 112 9.08 14.14 7.65
N ARG A 113 9.08 15.09 8.59
CA ARG A 113 9.03 14.79 10.04
C ARG A 113 7.68 14.25 10.49
N SER A 114 6.61 14.50 9.74
CA SER A 114 5.26 13.99 10.03
C SER A 114 5.07 12.52 9.64
N VAL A 115 6.02 11.94 8.89
CA VAL A 115 6.02 10.51 8.55
C VAL A 115 6.24 9.68 9.82
N ALA A 116 5.33 8.74 10.09
CA ALA A 116 5.46 7.83 11.22
C ALA A 116 6.75 7.01 11.14
N SER A 117 7.38 6.72 12.28
CA SER A 117 8.67 6.02 12.33
C SER A 117 8.69 4.71 11.56
N TRP A 118 7.62 3.92 11.64
CA TRP A 118 7.45 2.66 10.94
C TRP A 118 7.29 2.81 9.42
N ALA A 119 6.87 3.99 8.95
CA ALA A 119 6.62 4.27 7.54
C ALA A 119 7.82 4.91 6.82
N LYS A 120 8.83 5.43 7.54
CA LYS A 120 9.95 6.16 6.94
C LYS A 120 10.71 5.33 5.92
N LYS A 121 11.16 4.12 6.28
CA LYS A 121 11.89 3.25 5.36
C LYS A 121 11.08 2.86 4.13
N PRO A 122 9.84 2.32 4.26
CA PRO A 122 9.04 1.99 3.10
C PRO A 122 8.70 3.20 2.23
N MET A 123 8.44 4.39 2.81
CA MET A 123 8.24 5.60 2.01
C MET A 123 9.49 6.01 1.23
N ALA A 124 10.65 6.04 1.89
CA ALA A 124 11.92 6.35 1.25
C ALA A 124 12.23 5.37 0.11
N PHE A 125 12.01 4.08 0.32
CA PHE A 125 12.13 3.08 -0.74
C PHE A 125 11.20 3.38 -1.92
N CYS A 126 9.91 3.63 -1.67
CA CYS A 126 8.97 3.92 -2.75
C CYS A 126 9.34 5.15 -3.57
N TYR A 127 9.93 6.17 -2.94
CA TYR A 127 10.47 7.33 -3.65
C TYR A 127 11.76 6.99 -4.42
N SER A 128 12.69 6.23 -3.83
CA SER A 128 14.00 5.93 -4.45
C SER A 128 13.89 5.13 -5.75
N VAL A 129 12.83 4.33 -5.89
CA VAL A 129 12.56 3.53 -7.11
C VAL A 129 11.38 4.06 -7.93
N ASN A 130 11.00 5.33 -7.70
CA ASN A 130 9.91 6.02 -8.42
C ASN A 130 8.54 5.31 -8.38
N ILE A 131 8.28 4.51 -7.36
CA ILE A 131 6.93 4.00 -7.07
C ILE A 131 6.01 5.15 -6.66
N LEU A 132 6.54 6.10 -5.87
CA LEU A 132 5.92 7.39 -5.57
C LEU A 132 6.61 8.50 -6.36
N ASP A 133 5.82 9.44 -6.86
CA ASP A 133 6.31 10.63 -7.55
C ASP A 133 6.96 11.61 -6.57
N GLN A 134 8.11 12.17 -6.96
CA GLN A 134 8.89 13.11 -6.17
C GLN A 134 8.62 14.58 -6.56
N SER A 135 7.64 14.83 -7.42
CA SER A 135 7.33 16.19 -7.91
C SER A 135 6.65 17.09 -6.87
N ASP A 136 6.04 16.49 -5.85
CA ASP A 136 5.37 17.22 -4.79
C ASP A 136 6.38 17.77 -3.75
N LEU A 137 6.04 18.94 -3.16
CA LEU A 137 6.84 19.55 -2.09
C LEU A 137 6.64 18.86 -0.72
N ASN A 138 5.54 18.15 -0.55
CA ASN A 138 5.13 17.48 0.68
C ASN A 138 4.74 16.03 0.43
N ILE A 139 4.98 15.20 1.44
CA ILE A 139 4.59 13.77 1.46
C ILE A 139 3.10 13.61 1.76
N GLU A 140 2.54 14.43 2.65
CA GLU A 140 1.19 14.31 3.21
C GLU A 140 0.89 12.87 3.72
N PRO A 141 1.72 12.32 4.64
CA PRO A 141 1.73 10.87 4.94
C PRO A 141 0.41 10.34 5.50
N THR A 142 -0.35 11.16 6.21
CA THR A 142 -1.63 10.80 6.82
C THR A 142 -2.84 11.12 5.96
N LYS A 143 -2.64 11.76 4.80
CA LYS A 143 -3.71 12.04 3.85
C LYS A 143 -4.24 10.74 3.25
N ALA A 144 -5.56 10.65 3.06
CA ALA A 144 -6.18 9.55 2.36
C ALA A 144 -5.68 9.51 0.91
N ILE A 145 -5.18 8.34 0.49
CA ILE A 145 -4.70 8.16 -0.88
C ILE A 145 -5.86 7.99 -1.86
N LEU A 146 -5.71 8.51 -3.06
CA LEU A 146 -6.72 8.46 -4.12
C LEU A 146 -6.55 7.23 -5.01
N ARG A 147 -7.64 6.82 -5.67
CA ARG A 147 -7.65 5.66 -6.57
C ARG A 147 -6.66 5.81 -7.73
N CYS A 148 -6.50 7.01 -8.29
CA CYS A 148 -5.51 7.26 -9.35
C CYS A 148 -4.08 7.11 -8.83
N GLU A 149 -3.78 7.62 -7.63
CA GLU A 149 -2.46 7.48 -7.01
C GLU A 149 -2.11 6.00 -6.75
N ILE A 150 -3.09 5.22 -6.26
CA ILE A 150 -2.94 3.77 -6.05
C ILE A 150 -2.67 3.03 -7.37
N ALA A 151 -3.41 3.37 -8.43
CA ALA A 151 -3.20 2.78 -9.75
C ALA A 151 -1.78 3.05 -10.26
N GLN A 152 -1.31 4.28 -10.09
CA GLN A 152 0.06 4.68 -10.48
C GLN A 152 1.12 3.95 -9.66
N MET A 153 0.96 3.89 -8.32
CA MET A 153 1.90 3.17 -7.46
C MET A 153 2.04 1.69 -7.84
N LEU A 154 0.93 1.02 -8.11
CA LEU A 154 0.95 -0.39 -8.50
C LEU A 154 1.55 -0.60 -9.88
N TYR A 155 1.23 0.27 -10.84
CA TYR A 155 1.86 0.26 -12.16
C TYR A 155 3.38 0.41 -12.04
N ASN A 156 3.84 1.42 -11.32
CA ASN A 156 5.26 1.70 -11.14
C ASN A 156 5.97 0.54 -10.42
N MET A 157 5.34 -0.05 -9.39
CA MET A 157 5.89 -1.20 -8.67
C MET A 157 6.05 -2.42 -9.59
N LEU A 158 5.02 -2.75 -10.37
CA LEU A 158 5.07 -3.89 -11.29
C LEU A 158 6.08 -3.68 -12.41
N SER A 159 6.18 -2.45 -12.93
CA SER A 159 7.20 -2.07 -13.92
C SER A 159 8.62 -2.17 -13.34
N ALA A 160 8.84 -1.65 -12.13
CA ALA A 160 10.15 -1.74 -11.46
C ALA A 160 10.56 -3.21 -11.17
N ALA A 161 9.58 -4.10 -10.97
CA ALA A 161 9.79 -5.53 -10.79
C ALA A 161 9.83 -6.32 -12.12
N GLU A 162 9.79 -5.65 -13.26
CA GLU A 162 9.78 -6.27 -14.62
C GLU A 162 8.63 -7.29 -14.81
N LEU A 163 7.48 -7.04 -14.19
CA LEU A 163 6.29 -7.89 -14.29
C LEU A 163 5.27 -7.41 -15.33
N ILE A 164 5.47 -6.22 -15.87
CA ILE A 164 4.71 -5.61 -16.97
C ILE A 164 5.61 -4.76 -17.85
#